data_46097c9724b30e3e40705a6890dde539
#
_entry.id   46097c9724b30e3e40705a6890dde539
#
_cell.length_a   1.000
_cell.length_b   1.000
_cell.length_c   1.000
_cell.angle_alpha   90.00
_cell.angle_beta   90.00
_cell.angle_gamma   90.00
#
_symmetry.space_group_name_H-M   'P 1'
#
loop_
_entity.id
_entity.type
_entity.pdbx_description
1 polymer ?
#
loop_
_entity_poly.entity_id
_entity_poly.type
_entity_poly.pdbx_seq_one_letter_code
_entity_poly.pdbx_strand_id
1 'polypeptide(L)'
;MRCLVHQTAFRLESGFASPRHGDAAISHFVEPPKPQTVITQLNVTYVAEEDRVLFRFNTHDGQEFRLWLTRATVRQLLAVGAQASVLAHAAQHALPQAQAIAQFKQQSVEQQARFSEYKPAAQTPLGEAPLLALKVEMTVEMKEGKSGYAIDWTLAGGHQMQLTLDDDLFAKFRMLLTTIQDRAQWGLGPASAVADAEQAATEPQPGGTVLH
;
A
#
# COMPACT_ATOMS: atom_id res chain seq x y z
N MET A 1 1.51 -16.42 11.81
CA MET A 1 2.28 -15.32 12.41
C MET A 1 1.87 -14.05 11.66
N ARG A 2 1.24 -13.10 12.35
CA ARG A 2 0.83 -11.80 11.75
C ARG A 2 1.87 -10.77 12.11
N CYS A 3 2.48 -10.11 11.13
CA CYS A 3 3.39 -9.00 11.34
C CYS A 3 2.68 -7.71 10.88
N LEU A 4 2.41 -6.81 11.81
CA LEU A 4 1.73 -5.54 11.55
C LEU A 4 2.78 -4.47 11.30
N VAL A 5 2.77 -3.87 10.12
CA VAL A 5 3.61 -2.71 9.81
C VAL A 5 2.81 -1.45 10.20
N HIS A 6 3.04 -0.98 11.44
CA HIS A 6 2.46 0.28 11.91
C HIS A 6 3.41 1.43 11.61
N GLN A 7 2.99 2.38 10.80
CA GLN A 7 3.55 3.72 10.81
C GLN A 7 2.75 4.55 11.81
N THR A 8 3.38 4.88 12.93
CA THR A 8 2.80 5.61 14.06
C THR A 8 2.44 7.04 13.63
N ALA A 9 1.15 7.32 13.46
CA ALA A 9 0.66 8.67 13.54
C ALA A 9 0.71 9.10 15.02
N PHE A 10 1.48 10.13 15.33
CA PHE A 10 1.56 10.73 16.67
C PHE A 10 0.17 11.24 17.07
N ARG A 11 -0.48 10.56 17.99
CA ARG A 11 -1.69 11.03 18.67
C ARG A 11 -1.32 11.40 20.09
N LEU A 12 -1.39 12.70 20.39
CA LEU A 12 -1.40 13.23 21.75
C LEU A 12 -2.73 12.85 22.38
N GLU A 13 -2.72 11.93 23.33
CA GLU A 13 -3.85 11.73 24.25
C GLU A 13 -3.50 12.24 25.64
N SER A 14 -4.21 13.28 26.04
CA SER A 14 -4.30 13.74 27.41
C SER A 14 -5.19 12.81 28.22
N GLY A 15 -4.70 12.42 29.40
CA GLY A 15 -5.22 11.41 30.30
C GLY A 15 -6.66 11.58 30.80
N PHE A 16 -7.22 10.49 31.28
CA PHE A 16 -7.89 10.43 32.60
C PHE A 16 -8.30 8.99 32.97
N ALA A 17 -7.89 8.57 34.20
CA ALA A 17 -8.55 7.68 35.16
C ALA A 17 -9.01 6.25 34.83
N SER A 18 -8.39 5.29 35.49
CA SER A 18 -8.97 3.97 35.84
C SER A 18 -10.27 4.05 36.61
N PRO A 19 -11.16 3.03 36.49
CA PRO A 19 -11.38 2.19 37.66
C PRO A 19 -11.69 0.70 37.42
N ARG A 20 -11.18 -0.11 38.37
CA ARG A 20 -11.79 -1.28 39.05
C ARG A 20 -12.12 -2.57 38.29
N HIS A 21 -11.46 -3.59 38.78
CA HIS A 21 -11.81 -5.02 38.89
C HIS A 21 -13.26 -5.42 38.55
N GLY A 22 -13.35 -6.40 37.65
CA GLY A 22 -14.49 -7.26 37.44
C GLY A 22 -14.05 -8.43 36.58
N ASP A 23 -13.92 -9.64 37.19
CA ASP A 23 -13.70 -10.89 36.49
C ASP A 23 -14.81 -11.10 35.45
N ALA A 24 -14.50 -10.85 34.19
CA ALA A 24 -15.34 -11.23 33.07
C ALA A 24 -14.58 -12.28 32.27
N ALA A 25 -15.10 -13.49 32.22
CA ALA A 25 -14.67 -14.57 31.35
C ALA A 25 -14.46 -14.02 29.95
N ILE A 26 -13.19 -14.01 29.49
CA ILE A 26 -12.81 -13.64 28.13
C ILE A 26 -13.35 -14.75 27.23
N SER A 27 -14.58 -14.56 26.78
CA SER A 27 -15.14 -15.31 25.68
C SER A 27 -14.30 -14.94 24.46
N HIS A 28 -13.40 -15.80 24.00
CA HIS A 28 -12.74 -15.69 22.72
C HIS A 28 -13.82 -15.76 21.63
N PHE A 29 -14.35 -14.61 21.28
CA PHE A 29 -15.17 -14.47 20.09
C PHE A 29 -14.24 -14.65 18.89
N VAL A 30 -14.17 -15.87 18.37
CA VAL A 30 -13.51 -16.15 17.09
C VAL A 30 -14.42 -15.57 16.02
N GLU A 31 -14.07 -14.36 15.56
CA GLU A 31 -14.74 -13.76 14.40
C GLU A 31 -14.65 -14.74 13.23
N PRO A 32 -15.79 -15.10 12.59
CA PRO A 32 -15.76 -16.02 11.46
C PRO A 32 -14.86 -15.44 10.36
N PRO A 33 -14.10 -16.28 9.65
CA PRO A 33 -13.20 -15.81 8.59
C PRO A 33 -14.04 -15.04 7.56
N LYS A 34 -13.67 -13.76 7.34
CA LYS A 34 -14.30 -12.93 6.31
C LYS A 34 -14.11 -13.62 4.97
N PRO A 35 -15.16 -13.71 4.12
CA PRO A 35 -15.04 -14.33 2.82
C PRO A 35 -13.92 -13.64 2.04
N GLN A 36 -12.94 -14.42 1.60
CA GLN A 36 -11.82 -13.91 0.81
C GLN A 36 -12.35 -13.62 -0.59
N THR A 37 -12.43 -12.36 -0.94
CA THR A 37 -12.83 -11.91 -2.27
C THR A 37 -11.69 -12.19 -3.25
N VAL A 38 -11.90 -13.12 -4.19
CA VAL A 38 -10.93 -13.44 -5.23
C VAL A 38 -10.97 -12.36 -6.30
N ILE A 39 -9.83 -11.71 -6.55
CA ILE A 39 -9.69 -10.67 -7.55
C ILE A 39 -9.40 -11.31 -8.90
N THR A 40 -10.11 -10.85 -9.93
CA THR A 40 -9.95 -11.32 -11.30
C THR A 40 -9.19 -10.32 -12.18
N GLN A 41 -9.37 -9.02 -11.95
CA GLN A 41 -8.69 -7.96 -12.69
C GLN A 41 -8.34 -6.78 -11.78
N LEU A 42 -7.20 -6.15 -12.04
CA LEU A 42 -6.77 -4.88 -11.46
C LEU A 42 -6.53 -3.86 -12.58
N ASN A 43 -6.91 -2.63 -12.32
CA ASN A 43 -6.62 -1.51 -13.21
C ASN A 43 -6.24 -0.27 -12.40
N VAL A 44 -5.22 0.44 -12.87
CA VAL A 44 -4.75 1.70 -12.27
C VAL A 44 -4.60 2.71 -13.40
N THR A 45 -5.27 3.85 -13.29
CA THR A 45 -5.26 4.90 -14.32
C THR A 45 -5.04 6.26 -13.68
N TYR A 46 -4.08 7.04 -14.17
CA TYR A 46 -3.92 8.43 -13.77
C TYR A 46 -4.94 9.31 -14.52
N VAL A 47 -5.67 10.11 -13.77
CA VAL A 47 -6.64 11.08 -14.27
C VAL A 47 -6.07 12.47 -14.00
N ALA A 48 -5.55 13.10 -15.05
CA ALA A 48 -4.78 14.34 -14.95
C ALA A 48 -5.63 15.51 -14.45
N GLU A 49 -6.90 15.57 -14.86
CA GLU A 49 -7.84 16.62 -14.47
C GLU A 49 -8.13 16.63 -12.97
N GLU A 50 -8.05 15.46 -12.33
CA GLU A 50 -8.27 15.29 -10.88
C GLU A 50 -6.95 15.28 -10.08
N ASP A 51 -5.81 15.19 -10.76
CA ASP A 51 -4.49 14.87 -10.17
C ASP A 51 -4.56 13.67 -9.21
N ARG A 52 -5.32 12.64 -9.59
CA ARG A 52 -5.59 11.43 -8.80
C ARG A 52 -5.42 10.19 -9.64
N VAL A 53 -5.31 9.09 -8.92
CA VAL A 53 -5.30 7.76 -9.53
C VAL A 53 -6.65 7.10 -9.31
N LEU A 54 -7.26 6.65 -10.40
CA LEU A 54 -8.42 5.78 -10.36
C LEU A 54 -7.91 4.33 -10.27
N PHE A 55 -8.12 3.72 -9.11
CA PHE A 55 -7.87 2.31 -8.89
C PHE A 55 -9.19 1.54 -8.98
N ARG A 56 -9.22 0.53 -9.86
CA ARG A 56 -10.37 -0.35 -10.06
C ARG A 56 -9.95 -1.80 -9.93
N PHE A 57 -10.83 -2.61 -9.41
CA PHE A 57 -10.64 -4.06 -9.43
C PHE A 57 -11.98 -4.78 -9.49
N ASN A 58 -11.95 -5.93 -10.14
CA ASN A 58 -13.09 -6.84 -10.26
C ASN A 58 -12.87 -8.07 -9.41
N THR A 59 -13.96 -8.59 -8.87
CA THR A 59 -13.99 -9.83 -8.11
C THR A 59 -14.57 -10.97 -8.92
N HIS A 60 -14.34 -12.19 -8.49
CA HIS A 60 -14.92 -13.38 -9.12
C HIS A 60 -16.45 -13.36 -9.14
N ASP A 61 -17.06 -12.71 -8.15
CA ASP A 61 -18.52 -12.57 -8.04
C ASP A 61 -19.10 -11.49 -8.98
N GLY A 62 -18.30 -10.96 -9.90
CA GLY A 62 -18.75 -9.96 -10.87
C GLY A 62 -18.99 -8.57 -10.28
N GLN A 63 -18.34 -8.25 -9.18
CA GLN A 63 -18.39 -6.93 -8.54
C GLN A 63 -17.19 -6.08 -8.94
N GLU A 64 -17.41 -4.79 -9.17
CA GLU A 64 -16.37 -3.80 -9.41
C GLU A 64 -16.29 -2.80 -8.26
N PHE A 65 -15.08 -2.56 -7.81
CA PHE A 65 -14.75 -1.54 -6.83
C PHE A 65 -13.92 -0.45 -7.47
N ARG A 66 -14.25 0.82 -7.17
CA ARG A 66 -13.61 2.01 -7.74
C ARG A 66 -13.17 2.93 -6.63
N LEU A 67 -11.88 3.22 -6.57
CA LEU A 67 -11.29 4.07 -5.55
C LEU A 67 -10.48 5.21 -6.16
N TRP A 68 -10.63 6.40 -5.60
CA TRP A 68 -9.71 7.51 -5.83
C TRP A 68 -8.53 7.41 -4.86
N LEU A 69 -7.32 7.37 -5.40
CA LEU A 69 -6.09 7.43 -4.63
C LEU A 69 -5.43 8.80 -4.86
N THR A 70 -5.11 9.49 -3.77
CA THR A 70 -4.31 10.71 -3.84
C THR A 70 -2.84 10.38 -4.08
N ARG A 71 -2.05 11.37 -4.48
CA ARG A 71 -0.58 11.28 -4.54
C ARG A 71 0.02 10.77 -3.23
N ALA A 72 -0.45 11.27 -2.09
CA ALA A 72 0.00 10.85 -0.76
C ALA A 72 -0.30 9.37 -0.50
N THR A 73 -1.50 8.91 -0.86
CA THR A 73 -1.91 7.50 -0.72
C THR A 73 -1.04 6.58 -1.59
N VAL A 74 -0.76 6.96 -2.84
CA VAL A 74 0.11 6.17 -3.74
C VAL A 74 1.53 6.09 -3.19
N ARG A 75 2.10 7.19 -2.70
CA ARG A 75 3.42 7.19 -2.05
C ARG A 75 3.46 6.25 -0.85
N GLN A 76 2.46 6.33 0.01
CA GLN A 76 2.35 5.46 1.18
C GLN A 76 2.28 3.99 0.78
N LEU A 77 1.45 3.63 -0.20
CA LEU A 77 1.34 2.27 -0.73
C LEU A 77 2.66 1.74 -1.28
N LEU A 78 3.40 2.55 -2.03
CA LEU A 78 4.70 2.17 -2.58
C LEU A 78 5.74 1.97 -1.47
N ALA A 79 5.82 2.89 -0.52
CA ALA A 79 6.78 2.82 0.60
C ALA A 79 6.49 1.61 1.50
N VAL A 80 5.25 1.48 2.00
CA VAL A 80 4.85 0.36 2.85
C VAL A 80 4.91 -0.96 2.09
N GLY A 81 4.53 -0.97 0.82
CA GLY A 81 4.58 -2.14 -0.04
C GLY A 81 5.99 -2.66 -0.29
N ALA A 82 6.99 -1.76 -0.42
CA ALA A 82 8.39 -2.17 -0.52
C ALA A 82 8.86 -2.88 0.77
N GLN A 83 8.55 -2.32 1.94
CA GLN A 83 8.86 -2.91 3.24
C GLN A 83 8.14 -4.25 3.44
N ALA A 84 6.86 -4.32 3.11
CA ALA A 84 6.05 -5.53 3.22
C ALA A 84 6.61 -6.68 2.38
N SER A 85 7.08 -6.40 1.15
CA SER A 85 7.71 -7.41 0.29
C SER A 85 9.00 -7.97 0.90
N VAL A 86 9.82 -7.14 1.55
CA VAL A 86 11.03 -7.61 2.25
C VAL A 86 10.65 -8.45 3.47
N LEU A 87 9.69 -8.00 4.28
CA LEU A 87 9.23 -8.71 5.47
C LEU A 87 8.64 -10.08 5.16
N ALA A 88 7.92 -10.21 4.04
CA ALA A 88 7.38 -11.47 3.58
C ALA A 88 8.47 -12.53 3.36
N HIS A 89 9.64 -12.13 2.87
CA HIS A 89 10.78 -13.03 2.66
C HIS A 89 11.69 -13.14 3.89
N ALA A 90 11.73 -12.15 4.78
CA ALA A 90 12.55 -12.16 5.99
C ALA A 90 12.13 -13.23 7.02
N ALA A 91 10.92 -13.77 6.92
CA ALA A 91 10.46 -14.87 7.75
C ALA A 91 11.21 -16.19 7.45
N GLN A 92 11.79 -16.34 6.26
CA GLN A 92 12.46 -17.55 5.79
C GLN A 92 13.93 -17.33 5.43
N HIS A 93 14.37 -16.08 5.26
CA HIS A 93 15.71 -15.72 4.80
C HIS A 93 16.31 -14.62 5.67
N ALA A 94 17.65 -14.53 5.72
CA ALA A 94 18.32 -13.38 6.33
C ALA A 94 17.97 -12.07 5.56
N LEU A 95 17.95 -10.92 6.26
CA LEU A 95 17.52 -9.65 5.68
C LEU A 95 18.16 -9.29 4.34
N PRO A 96 19.48 -9.42 4.11
CA PRO A 96 20.08 -9.12 2.80
C PRO A 96 19.53 -10.00 1.67
N GLN A 97 19.30 -11.29 1.96
CA GLN A 97 18.71 -12.23 1.00
C GLN A 97 17.24 -11.91 0.73
N ALA A 98 16.48 -11.58 1.77
CA ALA A 98 15.08 -11.17 1.66
C ALA A 98 14.92 -9.92 0.77
N GLN A 99 15.81 -8.94 0.92
CA GLN A 99 15.85 -7.75 0.08
C GLN A 99 16.15 -8.10 -1.38
N ALA A 100 17.17 -8.94 -1.62
CA ALA A 100 17.53 -9.36 -2.97
C ALA A 100 16.39 -10.15 -3.66
N ILE A 101 15.71 -11.04 -2.93
CA ILE A 101 14.57 -11.80 -3.44
C ILE A 101 13.42 -10.86 -3.79
N ALA A 102 13.07 -9.91 -2.91
CA ALA A 102 12.01 -8.95 -3.15
C ALA A 102 12.29 -8.06 -4.38
N GLN A 103 13.53 -7.61 -4.56
CA GLN A 103 13.95 -6.83 -5.73
C GLN A 103 13.91 -7.66 -7.01
N PHE A 104 14.47 -8.88 -6.98
CA PHE A 104 14.46 -9.78 -8.14
C PHE A 104 13.04 -10.10 -8.60
N LYS A 105 12.15 -10.35 -7.65
CA LYS A 105 10.74 -10.62 -7.96
C LYS A 105 10.08 -9.42 -8.62
N GLN A 106 10.29 -8.21 -8.09
CA GLN A 106 9.75 -6.99 -8.68
C GLN A 106 10.26 -6.80 -10.12
N GLN A 107 11.56 -6.96 -10.37
CA GLN A 107 12.16 -6.88 -11.71
C GLN A 107 11.60 -7.96 -12.66
N SER A 108 11.42 -9.18 -12.17
CA SER A 108 10.83 -10.27 -12.96
C SER A 108 9.39 -9.94 -13.39
N VAL A 109 8.59 -9.37 -12.50
CA VAL A 109 7.24 -8.93 -12.82
C VAL A 109 7.25 -7.81 -13.86
N GLU A 110 8.14 -6.82 -13.73
CA GLU A 110 8.28 -5.72 -14.69
C GLU A 110 8.63 -6.22 -16.11
N GLN A 111 9.42 -7.27 -16.22
CA GLN A 111 9.81 -7.85 -17.51
C GLN A 111 8.76 -8.78 -18.12
N GLN A 112 7.99 -9.47 -17.30
CA GLN A 112 7.11 -10.58 -17.74
C GLN A 112 5.63 -10.24 -17.67
N ALA A 113 5.23 -9.19 -16.92
CA ALA A 113 3.83 -8.86 -16.75
C ALA A 113 3.18 -8.51 -18.10
N ARG A 114 2.10 -9.20 -18.40
CA ARG A 114 1.22 -8.89 -19.52
C ARG A 114 -0.12 -8.46 -18.96
N PHE A 115 -0.63 -7.33 -19.43
CA PHE A 115 -1.92 -6.82 -19.02
C PHE A 115 -2.90 -6.97 -20.17
N SER A 116 -4.09 -7.47 -19.84
CA SER A 116 -5.23 -7.48 -20.76
C SER A 116 -6.02 -6.17 -20.61
N GLU A 117 -6.87 -5.89 -21.57
CA GLU A 117 -7.83 -4.79 -21.47
C GLU A 117 -8.75 -4.99 -20.25
N TYR A 118 -8.94 -3.93 -19.48
CA TYR A 118 -9.83 -3.95 -18.31
C TYR A 118 -11.30 -3.95 -18.78
N LYS A 119 -12.07 -4.89 -18.28
CA LYS A 119 -13.51 -5.00 -18.56
C LYS A 119 -14.29 -4.67 -17.28
N PRO A 120 -15.13 -3.61 -17.30
CA PRO A 120 -15.98 -3.28 -16.16
C PRO A 120 -16.88 -4.46 -15.78
N ALA A 121 -17.10 -4.66 -14.48
CA ALA A 121 -18.07 -5.64 -14.00
C ALA A 121 -19.48 -5.06 -13.92
N ALA A 122 -20.48 -5.94 -13.82
CA ALA A 122 -21.88 -5.54 -13.86
C ALA A 122 -22.39 -4.89 -12.57
N GLN A 123 -21.76 -5.17 -11.42
CA GLN A 123 -22.22 -4.71 -10.12
C GLN A 123 -21.18 -3.80 -9.46
N THR A 124 -21.65 -2.68 -8.91
CA THR A 124 -20.83 -1.71 -8.17
C THR A 124 -21.33 -1.58 -6.72
N PRO A 125 -20.90 -2.45 -5.79
CA PRO A 125 -21.46 -2.52 -4.42
C PRO A 125 -21.30 -1.22 -3.61
N LEU A 126 -20.28 -0.43 -3.90
CA LEU A 126 -20.01 0.87 -3.27
C LEU A 126 -20.56 2.06 -4.07
N GLY A 127 -21.36 1.81 -5.10
CA GLY A 127 -21.90 2.82 -6.03
C GLY A 127 -21.05 2.98 -7.30
N GLU A 128 -21.58 3.74 -8.26
CA GLU A 128 -20.92 3.96 -9.54
C GLU A 128 -19.75 4.96 -9.45
N ALA A 129 -19.86 5.94 -8.55
CA ALA A 129 -18.81 6.93 -8.34
C ALA A 129 -17.66 6.35 -7.50
N PRO A 130 -16.41 6.62 -7.90
CA PRO A 130 -15.25 6.19 -7.11
C PRO A 130 -15.20 6.84 -5.73
N LEU A 131 -14.94 6.07 -4.67
CA LEU A 131 -14.78 6.58 -3.31
C LEU A 131 -13.33 6.98 -3.04
N LEU A 132 -13.13 8.10 -2.35
CA LEU A 132 -11.80 8.55 -1.95
C LEU A 132 -11.24 7.66 -0.83
N ALA A 133 -10.05 7.10 -1.04
CA ALA A 133 -9.29 6.42 -0.01
C ALA A 133 -8.66 7.44 0.94
N LEU A 134 -9.11 7.43 2.20
CA LEU A 134 -8.68 8.35 3.25
C LEU A 134 -7.49 7.78 4.05
N LYS A 135 -7.49 6.46 4.27
CA LYS A 135 -6.45 5.76 5.01
C LYS A 135 -6.20 4.40 4.35
N VAL A 136 -4.94 3.97 4.37
CA VAL A 136 -4.54 2.65 3.95
C VAL A 136 -3.59 2.05 4.99
N GLU A 137 -3.84 0.79 5.35
CA GLU A 137 -2.99 -0.01 6.23
C GLU A 137 -2.69 -1.33 5.54
N MET A 138 -1.51 -1.90 5.81
CA MET A 138 -1.09 -3.13 5.15
C MET A 138 -0.56 -4.12 6.19
N THR A 139 -1.00 -5.36 6.07
CA THR A 139 -0.54 -6.49 6.89
C THR A 139 -0.01 -7.59 5.99
N VAL A 140 1.13 -8.18 6.38
CA VAL A 140 1.67 -9.37 5.72
C VAL A 140 1.23 -10.61 6.50
N GLU A 141 0.59 -11.54 5.82
CA GLU A 141 0.17 -12.82 6.37
C GLU A 141 0.99 -13.95 5.75
N MET A 142 1.46 -14.88 6.58
CA MET A 142 2.14 -16.09 6.13
C MET A 142 1.22 -17.29 6.39
N LYS A 143 0.80 -17.97 5.32
CA LYS A 143 0.00 -19.19 5.39
C LYS A 143 0.69 -20.28 4.56
N GLU A 144 0.99 -21.41 5.18
CA GLU A 144 1.59 -22.58 4.51
C GLU A 144 2.83 -22.23 3.66
N GLY A 145 3.67 -21.32 4.14
CA GLY A 145 4.87 -20.88 3.44
C GLY A 145 4.64 -19.88 2.29
N LYS A 146 3.39 -19.47 2.06
CA LYS A 146 3.03 -18.45 1.07
C LYS A 146 2.74 -17.12 1.74
N SER A 147 3.18 -16.05 1.09
CA SER A 147 2.90 -14.67 1.54
C SER A 147 1.56 -14.20 0.98
N GLY A 148 0.77 -13.57 1.84
CA GLY A 148 -0.42 -12.80 1.47
C GLY A 148 -0.33 -11.38 2.00
N TYR A 149 -0.90 -10.43 1.28
CA TYR A 149 -0.91 -9.01 1.64
C TYR A 149 -2.34 -8.55 1.81
N ALA A 150 -2.73 -8.28 3.04
CA ALA A 150 -4.02 -7.69 3.34
C ALA A 150 -3.87 -6.17 3.38
N ILE A 151 -4.64 -5.47 2.56
CA ILE A 151 -4.69 -4.00 2.48
C ILE A 151 -6.04 -3.56 3.00
N ASP A 152 -6.04 -2.88 4.14
CA ASP A 152 -7.23 -2.32 4.76
C ASP A 152 -7.41 -0.87 4.34
N TRP A 153 -8.57 -0.57 3.79
CA TRP A 153 -8.95 0.73 3.29
C TRP A 153 -10.02 1.36 4.17
N THR A 154 -9.80 2.61 4.59
CA THR A 154 -10.86 3.47 5.08
C THR A 154 -11.22 4.47 3.98
N LEU A 155 -12.47 4.46 3.54
CA LEU A 155 -12.96 5.25 2.42
C LEU A 155 -13.85 6.39 2.89
N ALA A 156 -14.03 7.39 2.04
CA ALA A 156 -14.99 8.46 2.25
C ALA A 156 -16.40 7.88 2.51
N GLY A 157 -17.18 8.55 3.35
CA GLY A 157 -18.50 8.05 3.75
C GLY A 157 -18.47 7.00 4.87
N GLY A 158 -17.28 6.73 5.47
CA GLY A 158 -17.15 5.77 6.58
C GLY A 158 -17.07 4.31 6.15
N HIS A 159 -17.01 4.04 4.87
CA HIS A 159 -16.86 2.68 4.35
C HIS A 159 -15.48 2.10 4.68
N GLN A 160 -15.45 0.81 4.99
CA GLN A 160 -14.22 0.05 5.20
C GLN A 160 -14.20 -1.15 4.26
N MET A 161 -13.02 -1.46 3.74
CA MET A 161 -12.83 -2.56 2.81
C MET A 161 -11.45 -3.18 3.04
N GLN A 162 -11.38 -4.51 2.95
CA GLN A 162 -10.11 -5.23 2.95
C GLN A 162 -9.89 -5.89 1.60
N LEU A 163 -8.70 -5.72 1.05
CA LEU A 163 -8.25 -6.34 -0.18
C LEU A 163 -7.09 -7.27 0.13
N THR A 164 -7.23 -8.57 -0.18
CA THR A 164 -6.14 -9.53 0.01
C THR A 164 -5.54 -9.90 -1.34
N LEU A 165 -4.24 -9.75 -1.47
CA LEU A 165 -3.46 -10.06 -2.66
C LEU A 165 -2.46 -11.17 -2.33
N ASP A 166 -2.27 -12.12 -3.24
CA ASP A 166 -1.12 -13.00 -3.19
C ASP A 166 0.16 -12.24 -3.60
N ASP A 167 1.30 -12.89 -3.47
CA ASP A 167 2.59 -12.28 -3.70
C ASP A 167 2.81 -11.83 -5.16
N ASP A 168 2.24 -12.55 -6.13
CA ASP A 168 2.34 -12.23 -7.55
C ASP A 168 1.45 -11.04 -7.95
N LEU A 169 0.20 -11.07 -7.49
CA LEU A 169 -0.75 -9.99 -7.74
C LEU A 169 -0.35 -8.68 -7.03
N PHE A 170 0.25 -8.81 -5.84
CA PHE A 170 0.79 -7.67 -5.10
C PHE A 170 1.99 -7.03 -5.81
N ALA A 171 2.91 -7.84 -6.36
CA ALA A 171 4.02 -7.33 -7.16
C ALA A 171 3.54 -6.60 -8.43
N LYS A 172 2.52 -7.14 -9.11
CA LYS A 172 1.86 -6.49 -10.26
C LYS A 172 1.17 -5.19 -9.87
N PHE A 173 0.47 -5.17 -8.74
CA PHE A 173 -0.17 -3.95 -8.23
C PHE A 173 0.85 -2.85 -7.95
N ARG A 174 1.95 -3.17 -7.28
CA ARG A 174 3.05 -2.22 -7.05
C ARG A 174 3.66 -1.71 -8.35
N MET A 175 3.89 -2.58 -9.34
CA MET A 175 4.39 -2.19 -10.66
C MET A 175 3.44 -1.18 -11.35
N LEU A 176 2.12 -1.42 -11.30
CA LEU A 176 1.14 -0.47 -11.85
C LEU A 176 1.23 0.89 -11.16
N LEU A 177 1.33 0.93 -9.83
CA LEU A 177 1.47 2.18 -9.08
C LEU A 177 2.77 2.92 -9.42
N THR A 178 3.89 2.22 -9.57
CA THR A 178 5.17 2.81 -10.00
C THR A 178 5.06 3.41 -11.40
N THR A 179 4.49 2.67 -12.35
CA THR A 179 4.27 3.16 -13.73
C THR A 179 3.41 4.43 -13.75
N ILE A 180 2.39 4.51 -12.91
CA ILE A 180 1.54 5.69 -12.82
C ILE A 180 2.29 6.87 -12.19
N GLN A 181 3.08 6.64 -11.15
CA GLN A 181 3.91 7.66 -10.52
C GLN A 181 4.84 8.33 -11.55
N ASP A 182 5.47 7.52 -12.39
CA ASP A 182 6.38 8.01 -13.45
C ASP A 182 5.63 8.82 -14.52
N ARG A 183 4.45 8.32 -14.95
CA ARG A 183 3.61 9.02 -15.93
C ARG A 183 3.07 10.36 -15.42
N ALA A 184 2.68 10.39 -14.15
CA ALA A 184 2.14 11.59 -13.52
C ALA A 184 3.19 12.66 -13.26
N GLN A 185 4.48 12.33 -13.44
CA GLN A 185 5.62 13.24 -13.22
C GLN A 185 5.57 13.94 -11.85
N TRP A 186 5.16 13.22 -10.82
CA TRP A 186 5.00 13.78 -9.47
C TRP A 186 6.32 14.15 -8.80
N GLY A 187 7.46 13.96 -9.48
CA GLY A 187 8.78 14.26 -8.96
C GLY A 187 9.17 13.38 -7.75
N LEU A 188 8.51 12.25 -7.62
CA LEU A 188 8.76 11.28 -6.56
C LEU A 188 9.89 10.34 -7.02
N GLY A 189 11.10 10.86 -7.12
CA GLY A 189 12.28 10.02 -7.30
C GLY A 189 12.36 8.95 -6.21
N PRO A 190 13.16 7.88 -6.39
CA PRO A 190 13.38 6.90 -5.34
C PRO A 190 13.79 7.62 -4.05
N ALA A 191 13.33 7.15 -2.90
CA ALA A 191 13.51 7.80 -1.59
C ALA A 191 14.98 8.20 -1.28
N SER A 192 15.95 7.58 -1.95
CA SER A 192 17.38 7.93 -1.92
C SER A 192 17.68 9.33 -2.45
N ALA A 193 16.98 9.83 -3.47
CA ALA A 193 17.28 11.12 -4.07
C ALA A 193 16.91 12.30 -3.16
N VAL A 194 16.01 12.11 -2.21
CA VAL A 194 15.62 13.14 -1.25
C VAL A 194 16.68 13.28 -0.15
N ALA A 195 17.29 12.17 0.28
CA ALA A 195 18.36 12.17 1.27
C ALA A 195 19.64 12.84 0.73
N ASP A 196 19.99 12.61 -0.55
CA ASP A 196 21.14 13.21 -1.19
C ASP A 196 20.95 14.72 -1.44
N ALA A 197 19.72 15.18 -1.71
CA ALA A 197 19.42 16.59 -1.88
C ALA A 197 19.49 17.37 -0.56
N GLU A 198 19.10 16.75 0.55
CA GLU A 198 19.15 17.35 1.88
C GLU A 198 20.60 17.42 2.42
N GLN A 199 21.44 16.45 2.10
CA GLN A 199 22.86 16.47 2.41
C GLN A 199 23.64 17.49 1.57
N ALA A 200 23.32 17.66 0.29
CA ALA A 200 23.95 18.66 -0.59
C ALA A 200 23.62 20.12 -0.18
N ALA A 201 22.47 20.34 0.48
CA ALA A 201 22.08 21.66 0.97
C ALA A 201 22.76 22.07 2.30
N THR A 202 23.49 21.16 2.94
CA THR A 202 24.11 21.39 4.27
C THR A 202 25.62 21.65 4.18
N GLU A 203 26.24 21.58 3.00
CA GLU A 203 27.65 21.99 2.84
C GLU A 203 27.78 23.53 2.86
N PRO A 204 28.52 24.11 3.82
CA PRO A 204 28.75 25.56 3.85
C PRO A 204 29.65 25.96 2.69
N GLN A 205 29.17 26.83 1.82
CA GLN A 205 29.97 27.42 0.76
C GLN A 205 31.16 28.21 1.37
N PRO A 206 32.39 27.97 0.96
CA PRO A 206 33.52 28.77 1.39
C PRO A 206 33.42 30.20 0.80
N GLY A 207 33.56 31.16 1.68
CA GLY A 207 33.32 32.58 1.52
C GLY A 207 33.84 33.21 0.20
N GLY A 208 32.94 33.91 -0.48
CA GLY A 208 33.25 34.81 -1.56
C GLY A 208 34.03 36.03 -1.05
N THR A 209 35.22 36.23 -1.58
CA THR A 209 36.08 37.39 -1.35
C THR A 209 35.41 38.64 -1.93
N VAL A 210 35.15 39.63 -1.10
CA VAL A 210 34.73 40.98 -1.54
C VAL A 210 35.95 41.76 -1.97
N LEU A 211 36.02 42.18 -3.24
CA LEU A 211 36.97 43.17 -3.74
C LEU A 211 36.35 44.56 -3.57
N HIS A 212 37.14 45.46 -2.95
CA HIS A 212 36.90 46.91 -2.85
C HIS A 212 37.13 47.62 -4.19
#